data_2ab678dafedfe890d48285e2de456f9c
#
_entry.id   2ab678dafedfe890d48285e2de456f9c
#
_cell.length_a   1.000
_cell.length_b   1.000
_cell.length_c   1.000
_cell.angle_alpha   90.00
_cell.angle_beta   90.00
_cell.angle_gamma   90.00
#
_symmetry.space_group_name_H-M   'P 1'
#
loop_
_entity.id
_entity.type
_entity.pdbx_description
1 polymer ?
#
loop_
_entity_poly.entity_id
_entity_poly.type
_entity_poly.pdbx_seq_one_letter_code
_entity_poly.pdbx_strand_id
1 'polypeptide(L)'
;VPKMGLVFGEPGLGKTNAILWWAIQQDALIITAKNGMTPRWILKQLVSDLGEAPKILVTDLFEQAVAKLVENPRMIIVDEIDYLINNTRAIKTIRDLHDETGIPILLVGMGAVDKKLSRYKHFFDRIVEIYRFIPFDFEDVKTIINTLSDIPFEDAAIEVVYQKSNRFRQIVKIILKFENLAKTNEYKIITKHIAESELL
;
A
#
# COMPACT_ATOMS: atom_id res chain seq x y z
N VAL A 1 -13.80 15.29 -13.08
CA VAL A 1 -14.25 13.91 -13.31
C VAL A 1 -13.54 13.04 -12.28
N PRO A 2 -14.27 12.25 -11.48
CA PRO A 2 -13.68 11.33 -10.53
C PRO A 2 -12.79 10.33 -11.26
N LYS A 3 -11.68 9.96 -10.62
CA LYS A 3 -10.65 9.17 -11.27
C LYS A 3 -10.31 7.94 -10.43
N MET A 4 -10.07 6.81 -11.09
CA MET A 4 -9.40 5.69 -10.46
C MET A 4 -7.90 5.79 -10.70
N GLY A 5 -7.11 5.44 -9.68
CA GLY A 5 -5.66 5.35 -9.75
C GLY A 5 -5.18 3.94 -9.45
N LEU A 6 -4.02 3.57 -9.97
CA LEU A 6 -3.34 2.31 -9.68
C LEU A 6 -1.90 2.58 -9.24
N VAL A 7 -1.57 2.13 -8.06
CA VAL A 7 -0.20 2.11 -7.54
C VAL A 7 0.26 0.67 -7.42
N PHE A 8 1.40 0.33 -8.03
CA PHE A 8 1.90 -1.03 -7.98
C PHE A 8 3.43 -1.09 -7.97
N GLY A 9 3.98 -2.25 -7.69
CA GLY A 9 5.43 -2.49 -7.67
C GLY A 9 5.78 -3.73 -6.88
N GLU A 10 7.07 -4.06 -6.84
CA GLU A 10 7.57 -5.25 -6.15
C GLU A 10 7.22 -5.25 -4.64
N PRO A 11 7.10 -6.43 -4.01
CA PRO A 11 6.91 -6.52 -2.56
C PRO A 11 8.04 -5.87 -1.78
N GLY A 12 7.70 -5.26 -0.65
CA GLY A 12 8.69 -4.70 0.29
C GLY A 12 9.19 -3.30 -0.04
N LEU A 13 8.63 -2.61 -1.06
CA LEU A 13 8.98 -1.23 -1.42
C LEU A 13 8.30 -0.16 -0.54
N GLY A 14 7.52 -0.54 0.46
CA GLY A 14 6.88 0.43 1.36
C GLY A 14 5.55 0.99 0.87
N LYS A 15 4.96 0.48 -0.23
CA LYS A 15 3.68 0.95 -0.78
C LYS A 15 2.59 1.12 0.27
N THR A 16 2.28 0.04 0.99
CA THR A 16 1.25 0.04 2.03
C THR A 16 1.50 1.12 3.09
N ASN A 17 2.75 1.27 3.57
CA ASN A 17 3.09 2.29 4.56
C ASN A 17 2.89 3.71 4.02
N ALA A 18 3.35 3.99 2.80
CA ALA A 18 3.17 5.29 2.16
C ALA A 18 1.68 5.61 1.94
N ILE A 19 0.91 4.62 1.48
CA ILE A 19 -0.52 4.76 1.24
C ILE A 19 -1.29 4.95 2.56
N LEU A 20 -0.99 4.20 3.61
CA LEU A 20 -1.62 4.35 4.93
C LEU A 20 -1.36 5.74 5.53
N TRP A 21 -0.11 6.21 5.46
CA TRP A 21 0.25 7.54 5.91
C TRP A 21 -0.54 8.64 5.17
N TRP A 22 -0.65 8.50 3.85
CA TRP A 22 -1.41 9.45 3.03
C TRP A 22 -2.93 9.34 3.27
N ALA A 23 -3.46 8.13 3.40
CA ALA A 23 -4.88 7.85 3.64
C ALA A 23 -5.42 8.52 4.90
N ILE A 24 -4.64 8.52 5.98
CA ILE A 24 -5.02 9.18 7.25
C ILE A 24 -5.21 10.68 7.02
N GLN A 25 -4.36 11.31 6.22
CA GLN A 25 -4.46 12.75 5.95
C GLN A 25 -5.64 13.11 5.04
N GLN A 26 -6.10 12.17 4.22
CA GLN A 26 -7.22 12.35 3.29
C GLN A 26 -8.55 11.83 3.85
N ASP A 27 -8.59 11.34 5.08
CA ASP A 27 -9.77 10.66 5.65
C ASP A 27 -10.32 9.56 4.70
N ALA A 28 -9.43 8.80 4.08
CA ALA A 28 -9.79 7.78 3.12
C ALA A 28 -10.28 6.49 3.81
N LEU A 29 -11.21 5.79 3.16
CA LEU A 29 -11.64 4.45 3.55
C LEU A 29 -10.66 3.41 2.99
N ILE A 30 -10.19 2.48 3.83
CA ILE A 30 -9.19 1.49 3.42
C ILE A 30 -9.78 0.10 3.47
N ILE A 31 -9.78 -0.58 2.31
CA ILE A 31 -10.14 -1.99 2.18
C ILE A 31 -8.85 -2.76 1.87
N THR A 32 -8.38 -3.58 2.80
CA THR A 32 -7.30 -4.53 2.51
C THR A 32 -7.90 -5.81 1.97
N ALA A 33 -7.68 -6.05 0.69
CA ALA A 33 -8.22 -7.22 0.01
C ALA A 33 -7.60 -8.51 0.57
N LYS A 34 -8.42 -9.56 0.65
CA LYS A 34 -8.02 -10.86 1.19
C LYS A 34 -8.44 -11.99 0.23
N ASN A 35 -7.72 -13.08 0.30
CA ASN A 35 -8.10 -14.26 -0.48
C ASN A 35 -9.53 -14.71 -0.13
N GLY A 36 -10.35 -14.98 -1.16
CA GLY A 36 -11.74 -15.36 -1.00
C GLY A 36 -12.70 -14.21 -0.64
N MET A 37 -12.22 -12.96 -0.63
CA MET A 37 -13.08 -11.80 -0.34
C MET A 37 -14.16 -11.64 -1.42
N THR A 38 -15.42 -11.58 -0.97
CA THR A 38 -16.60 -11.49 -1.82
C THR A 38 -17.12 -10.05 -1.93
N PRO A 39 -17.98 -9.73 -2.92
CA PRO A 39 -18.68 -8.43 -2.97
C PRO A 39 -19.36 -8.05 -1.66
N ARG A 40 -20.06 -9.02 -1.06
CA ARG A 40 -20.71 -8.81 0.24
C ARG A 40 -19.73 -8.42 1.34
N TRP A 41 -18.55 -9.05 1.38
CA TRP A 41 -17.54 -8.72 2.38
C TRP A 41 -17.01 -7.30 2.18
N ILE A 42 -16.68 -6.92 0.94
CA ILE A 42 -16.24 -5.56 0.59
C ILE A 42 -17.26 -4.52 1.05
N LEU A 43 -18.53 -4.70 0.66
CA LEU A 43 -19.59 -3.77 0.98
C LEU A 43 -19.89 -3.70 2.49
N LYS A 44 -19.85 -4.87 3.17
CA LYS A 44 -20.04 -4.92 4.62
C LYS A 44 -18.97 -4.14 5.37
N GLN A 45 -17.71 -4.32 4.99
CA GLN A 45 -16.60 -3.57 5.58
C GLN A 45 -16.80 -2.07 5.32
N LEU A 46 -17.05 -1.69 4.08
CA LEU A 46 -17.23 -0.29 3.69
C LEU A 46 -18.35 0.40 4.46
N VAL A 47 -19.53 -0.24 4.56
CA VAL A 47 -20.67 0.30 5.31
C VAL A 47 -20.35 0.42 6.80
N SER A 48 -19.64 -0.55 7.38
CA SER A 48 -19.18 -0.47 8.78
C SER A 48 -18.19 0.67 9.00
N ASP A 49 -17.26 0.87 8.08
CA ASP A 49 -16.25 1.94 8.16
C ASP A 49 -16.88 3.34 7.94
N LEU A 50 -18.06 3.39 7.32
CA LEU A 50 -18.90 4.58 7.21
C LEU A 50 -19.78 4.82 8.45
N GLY A 51 -19.64 3.98 9.50
CA GLY A 51 -20.34 4.13 10.77
C GLY A 51 -21.78 3.57 10.80
N GLU A 52 -22.14 2.74 9.82
CA GLU A 52 -23.50 2.20 9.66
C GLU A 52 -23.57 0.70 9.98
N ALA A 53 -24.74 0.25 10.42
CA ALA A 53 -25.04 -1.17 10.58
C ALA A 53 -25.30 -1.80 9.20
N PRO A 54 -24.49 -2.80 8.76
CA PRO A 54 -24.63 -3.37 7.43
C PRO A 54 -25.92 -4.16 7.24
N LYS A 55 -26.64 -3.91 6.14
CA LYS A 55 -27.83 -4.66 5.74
C LYS A 55 -27.50 -6.11 5.35
N ILE A 56 -28.53 -6.95 5.32
CA ILE A 56 -28.36 -8.40 5.10
C ILE A 56 -28.24 -8.73 3.61
N LEU A 57 -29.07 -8.18 2.75
CA LEU A 57 -29.06 -8.47 1.32
C LEU A 57 -27.93 -7.69 0.63
N VAL A 58 -27.28 -8.29 -0.35
CA VAL A 58 -26.16 -7.66 -1.07
C VAL A 58 -26.62 -6.42 -1.87
N THR A 59 -27.82 -6.49 -2.43
CA THR A 59 -28.42 -5.36 -3.13
C THR A 59 -28.62 -4.17 -2.21
N ASP A 60 -29.29 -4.37 -1.08
CA ASP A 60 -29.56 -3.31 -0.11
C ASP A 60 -28.27 -2.77 0.51
N LEU A 61 -27.27 -3.63 0.68
CA LEU A 61 -25.93 -3.26 1.17
C LEU A 61 -25.18 -2.39 0.18
N PHE A 62 -25.32 -2.67 -1.12
CA PHE A 62 -24.75 -1.84 -2.18
C PHE A 62 -25.41 -0.46 -2.21
N GLU A 63 -26.74 -0.41 -2.21
CA GLU A 63 -27.51 0.83 -2.17
C GLU A 63 -27.19 1.66 -0.90
N GLN A 64 -27.03 0.99 0.25
CA GLN A 64 -26.62 1.62 1.50
C GLN A 64 -25.23 2.25 1.38
N ALA A 65 -24.25 1.53 0.80
CA ALA A 65 -22.91 2.04 0.58
C ALA A 65 -22.91 3.26 -0.35
N VAL A 66 -23.63 3.17 -1.47
CA VAL A 66 -23.79 4.27 -2.44
C VAL A 66 -24.40 5.50 -1.77
N ALA A 67 -25.54 5.34 -1.07
CA ALA A 67 -26.23 6.45 -0.41
C ALA A 67 -25.29 7.16 0.60
N LYS A 68 -24.56 6.40 1.41
CA LYS A 68 -23.62 6.98 2.39
C LYS A 68 -22.41 7.64 1.78
N LEU A 69 -21.87 7.10 0.70
CA LEU A 69 -20.77 7.70 -0.03
C LEU A 69 -21.16 8.96 -0.81
N VAL A 70 -22.43 9.08 -1.23
CA VAL A 70 -22.96 10.30 -1.83
C VAL A 70 -23.24 11.36 -0.75
N GLU A 71 -23.72 10.96 0.42
CA GLU A 71 -23.96 11.85 1.56
C GLU A 71 -22.65 12.41 2.14
N ASN A 72 -21.66 11.54 2.30
CA ASN A 72 -20.33 11.89 2.82
C ASN A 72 -19.23 11.32 1.91
N PRO A 73 -18.84 12.04 0.87
CA PRO A 73 -17.87 11.57 -0.11
C PRO A 73 -16.50 11.36 0.52
N ARG A 74 -16.02 10.12 0.50
CA ARG A 74 -14.68 9.73 0.95
C ARG A 74 -14.02 8.87 -0.11
N MET A 75 -12.73 9.10 -0.35
CA MET A 75 -11.93 8.24 -1.23
C MET A 75 -11.89 6.81 -0.69
N ILE A 76 -11.93 5.82 -1.58
CA ILE A 76 -11.69 4.42 -1.23
C ILE A 76 -10.29 4.02 -1.70
N ILE A 77 -9.54 3.38 -0.83
CA ILE A 77 -8.28 2.73 -1.16
C ILE A 77 -8.48 1.22 -1.05
N VAL A 78 -8.13 0.49 -2.11
CA VAL A 78 -8.18 -0.97 -2.13
C VAL A 78 -6.74 -1.48 -2.17
N ASP A 79 -6.21 -1.84 -1.01
CA ASP A 79 -4.87 -2.43 -0.91
C ASP A 79 -4.90 -3.94 -1.19
N GLU A 80 -3.80 -4.47 -1.67
CA GLU A 80 -3.62 -5.87 -2.06
C GLU A 80 -4.66 -6.35 -3.11
N ILE A 81 -5.00 -5.47 -4.07
CA ILE A 81 -6.00 -5.76 -5.12
C ILE A 81 -5.74 -7.07 -5.86
N ASP A 82 -4.50 -7.57 -5.81
CA ASP A 82 -4.08 -8.85 -6.39
C ASP A 82 -4.97 -10.01 -5.95
N TYR A 83 -5.45 -10.00 -4.70
CA TYR A 83 -6.35 -11.03 -4.18
C TYR A 83 -7.75 -11.01 -4.80
N LEU A 84 -8.16 -9.88 -5.40
CA LEU A 84 -9.47 -9.75 -6.02
C LEU A 84 -9.45 -10.00 -7.53
N ILE A 85 -8.28 -10.06 -8.17
CA ILE A 85 -8.17 -10.15 -9.63
C ILE A 85 -8.92 -11.36 -10.21
N ASN A 86 -8.92 -12.48 -9.52
CA ASN A 86 -9.63 -13.68 -9.98
C ASN A 86 -11.13 -13.68 -9.60
N ASN A 87 -11.58 -12.68 -8.86
CA ASN A 87 -12.99 -12.52 -8.50
C ASN A 87 -13.63 -11.40 -9.33
N THR A 88 -14.12 -11.75 -10.51
CA THR A 88 -14.77 -10.81 -11.44
C THR A 88 -15.92 -10.03 -10.78
N ARG A 89 -16.67 -10.66 -9.84
CA ARG A 89 -17.78 -9.99 -9.16
C ARG A 89 -17.27 -8.91 -8.21
N ALA A 90 -16.18 -9.17 -7.48
CA ALA A 90 -15.57 -8.19 -6.60
C ALA A 90 -15.03 -6.97 -7.37
N ILE A 91 -14.31 -7.23 -8.48
CA ILE A 91 -13.80 -6.17 -9.38
C ILE A 91 -14.96 -5.32 -9.94
N LYS A 92 -16.04 -5.97 -10.39
CA LYS A 92 -17.24 -5.25 -10.87
C LYS A 92 -17.89 -4.41 -9.77
N THR A 93 -17.99 -4.93 -8.54
CA THR A 93 -18.56 -4.17 -7.41
C THR A 93 -17.76 -2.89 -7.12
N ILE A 94 -16.42 -2.96 -7.15
CA ILE A 94 -15.56 -1.77 -6.97
C ILE A 94 -15.80 -0.76 -8.11
N ARG A 95 -15.91 -1.24 -9.35
CA ARG A 95 -16.23 -0.38 -10.49
C ARG A 95 -17.60 0.29 -10.33
N ASP A 96 -18.62 -0.51 -10.00
CA ASP A 96 -19.99 -0.03 -9.90
C ASP A 96 -20.13 1.01 -8.77
N LEU A 97 -19.41 0.83 -7.63
CA LEU A 97 -19.33 1.87 -6.60
C LEU A 97 -18.73 3.17 -7.14
N HIS A 98 -17.66 3.10 -7.92
CA HIS A 98 -17.06 4.28 -8.55
C HIS A 98 -18.03 4.94 -9.54
N ASP A 99 -18.66 4.15 -10.41
CA ASP A 99 -19.57 4.66 -11.45
C ASP A 99 -20.81 5.34 -10.84
N GLU A 100 -21.39 4.75 -9.77
CA GLU A 100 -22.60 5.27 -9.13
C GLU A 100 -22.35 6.48 -8.22
N THR A 101 -21.19 6.52 -7.54
CA THR A 101 -20.92 7.57 -6.56
C THR A 101 -20.03 8.69 -7.08
N GLY A 102 -19.26 8.41 -8.10
CA GLY A 102 -18.24 9.32 -8.61
C GLY A 102 -17.04 9.52 -7.67
N ILE A 103 -16.90 8.77 -6.60
CA ILE A 103 -15.78 8.93 -5.67
C ILE A 103 -14.46 8.43 -6.26
N PRO A 104 -13.31 9.02 -5.90
CA PRO A 104 -12.02 8.51 -6.32
C PRO A 104 -11.74 7.14 -5.68
N ILE A 105 -11.15 6.23 -6.45
CA ILE A 105 -10.68 4.92 -5.93
C ILE A 105 -9.21 4.74 -6.27
N LEU A 106 -8.39 4.45 -5.27
CA LEU A 106 -6.99 4.11 -5.44
C LEU A 106 -6.79 2.60 -5.22
N LEU A 107 -6.28 1.94 -6.25
CA LEU A 107 -5.94 0.53 -6.20
C LEU A 107 -4.45 0.39 -5.88
N VAL A 108 -4.10 -0.51 -4.97
CA VAL A 108 -2.71 -0.79 -4.62
C VAL A 108 -2.45 -2.28 -4.80
N GLY A 109 -1.40 -2.60 -5.56
CA GLY A 109 -1.10 -3.99 -5.91
C GLY A 109 0.38 -4.34 -6.02
N MET A 110 0.66 -5.59 -6.33
CA MET A 110 2.03 -6.11 -6.41
C MET A 110 2.36 -6.62 -7.82
N GLY A 111 3.67 -6.63 -8.12
CA GLY A 111 4.21 -7.22 -9.35
C GLY A 111 3.57 -6.66 -10.61
N ALA A 112 3.03 -7.52 -11.45
CA ALA A 112 2.41 -7.19 -12.73
C ALA A 112 0.87 -7.07 -12.64
N VAL A 113 0.35 -6.47 -11.57
CA VAL A 113 -1.08 -6.29 -11.35
C VAL A 113 -1.76 -5.48 -12.47
N ASP A 114 -1.05 -4.50 -13.01
CA ASP A 114 -1.46 -3.70 -14.16
C ASP A 114 -1.86 -4.56 -15.37
N LYS A 115 -0.99 -5.52 -15.75
CA LYS A 115 -1.25 -6.47 -16.84
C LYS A 115 -2.41 -7.42 -16.53
N LYS A 116 -2.61 -7.76 -15.27
CA LYS A 116 -3.73 -8.62 -14.87
C LYS A 116 -5.05 -7.85 -14.90
N LEU A 117 -5.07 -6.62 -14.40
CA LEU A 117 -6.25 -5.75 -14.42
C LEU A 117 -6.65 -5.33 -15.84
N SER A 118 -5.70 -5.17 -16.77
CA SER A 118 -6.00 -4.83 -18.16
C SER A 118 -6.89 -5.87 -18.90
N ARG A 119 -7.00 -7.08 -18.37
CA ARG A 119 -7.95 -8.10 -18.87
C ARG A 119 -9.41 -7.69 -18.63
N TYR A 120 -9.67 -6.84 -17.66
CA TYR A 120 -10.98 -6.28 -17.36
C TYR A 120 -11.12 -4.90 -18.03
N LYS A 121 -11.23 -4.87 -19.34
CA LYS A 121 -11.21 -3.64 -20.17
C LYS A 121 -12.06 -2.51 -19.57
N HIS A 122 -13.34 -2.76 -19.32
CA HIS A 122 -14.25 -1.73 -18.78
C HIS A 122 -13.90 -1.24 -17.36
N PHE A 123 -13.18 -2.01 -16.58
CA PHE A 123 -12.64 -1.58 -15.29
C PHE A 123 -11.35 -0.78 -15.49
N PHE A 124 -10.47 -1.28 -16.36
CA PHE A 124 -9.17 -0.67 -16.62
C PHE A 124 -9.28 0.70 -17.30
N ASP A 125 -10.29 0.90 -18.15
CA ASP A 125 -10.58 2.17 -18.81
C ASP A 125 -10.91 3.32 -17.83
N ARG A 126 -11.22 3.02 -16.57
CA ARG A 126 -11.46 4.01 -15.51
C ARG A 126 -10.20 4.42 -14.78
N ILE A 127 -9.13 3.65 -14.95
CA ILE A 127 -7.82 3.93 -14.34
C ILE A 127 -7.11 4.95 -15.22
N VAL A 128 -6.99 6.17 -14.73
CA VAL A 128 -6.39 7.28 -15.49
C VAL A 128 -4.94 7.56 -15.08
N GLU A 129 -4.57 7.16 -13.87
CA GLU A 129 -3.22 7.35 -13.35
C GLU A 129 -2.64 6.01 -12.91
N ILE A 130 -1.48 5.66 -13.42
CA ILE A 130 -0.77 4.44 -13.07
C ILE A 130 0.62 4.81 -12.60
N TYR A 131 0.91 4.52 -11.32
CA TYR A 131 2.21 4.79 -10.72
C TYR A 131 2.89 3.49 -10.31
N ARG A 132 4.12 3.31 -10.77
CA ARG A 132 4.94 2.16 -10.41
C ARG A 132 5.96 2.53 -9.36
N PHE A 133 5.88 1.92 -8.18
CA PHE A 133 6.96 1.95 -7.19
C PHE A 133 8.15 1.17 -7.72
N ILE A 134 9.30 1.81 -7.69
CA ILE A 134 10.60 1.23 -8.06
C ILE A 134 11.46 1.03 -6.81
N PRO A 135 12.48 0.18 -6.85
CA PRO A 135 13.47 0.10 -5.79
C PRO A 135 14.13 1.46 -5.55
N PHE A 136 14.48 1.72 -4.31
CA PHE A 136 15.12 2.96 -3.90
C PHE A 136 16.50 3.13 -4.52
N ASP A 137 16.88 4.35 -4.82
CA ASP A 137 18.27 4.70 -5.13
C ASP A 137 19.09 4.91 -3.84
N PHE A 138 20.37 5.25 -4.00
CA PHE A 138 21.26 5.44 -2.85
C PHE A 138 20.83 6.59 -1.94
N GLU A 139 20.38 7.71 -2.51
CA GLU A 139 19.97 8.87 -1.76
C GLU A 139 18.67 8.61 -0.99
N ASP A 140 17.75 7.86 -1.56
CA ASP A 140 16.55 7.37 -0.89
C ASP A 140 16.92 6.50 0.33
N VAL A 141 17.84 5.53 0.15
CA VAL A 141 18.29 4.65 1.23
C VAL A 141 18.98 5.44 2.34
N LYS A 142 19.82 6.40 1.97
CA LYS A 142 20.47 7.31 2.92
C LYS A 142 19.46 8.11 3.71
N THR A 143 18.46 8.66 3.05
CA THR A 143 17.36 9.39 3.69
C THR A 143 16.58 8.51 4.66
N ILE A 144 16.24 7.29 4.26
CA ILE A 144 15.52 6.33 5.10
C ILE A 144 16.33 6.00 6.35
N ILE A 145 17.62 5.67 6.22
CA ILE A 145 18.49 5.33 7.35
C ILE A 145 18.61 6.53 8.30
N ASN A 146 18.92 7.71 7.79
CA ASN A 146 19.09 8.90 8.61
C ASN A 146 17.79 9.35 9.31
N THR A 147 16.63 9.00 8.76
CA THR A 147 15.33 9.36 9.34
C THR A 147 14.85 8.33 10.37
N LEU A 148 15.10 7.04 10.13
CA LEU A 148 14.51 5.98 10.93
C LEU A 148 15.46 5.39 11.97
N SER A 149 16.77 5.54 11.81
CA SER A 149 17.75 4.97 12.74
C SER A 149 18.03 5.88 13.93
N ASP A 150 17.98 5.32 15.12
CA ASP A 150 18.39 5.99 16.38
C ASP A 150 19.92 6.12 16.49
N ILE A 151 20.68 5.35 15.68
CA ILE A 151 22.13 5.39 15.67
C ILE A 151 22.64 5.91 14.31
N PRO A 152 23.64 6.82 14.29
CA PRO A 152 24.19 7.31 13.04
C PRO A 152 24.97 6.22 12.28
N PHE A 153 24.92 6.31 10.96
CA PHE A 153 25.69 5.49 10.03
C PHE A 153 26.69 6.36 9.26
N GLU A 154 27.90 5.86 9.05
CA GLU A 154 28.83 6.45 8.08
C GLU A 154 28.28 6.27 6.67
N ASP A 155 28.52 7.22 5.76
CA ASP A 155 28.10 7.10 4.36
C ASP A 155 28.60 5.82 3.68
N ALA A 156 29.82 5.40 4.04
CA ALA A 156 30.39 4.13 3.55
C ALA A 156 29.67 2.88 4.11
N ALA A 157 29.07 2.97 5.30
CA ALA A 157 28.21 1.91 5.87
C ALA A 157 26.87 1.88 5.16
N ILE A 158 26.30 3.04 4.83
CA ILE A 158 25.06 3.15 4.05
C ILE A 158 25.23 2.53 2.65
N GLU A 159 26.39 2.71 2.03
CA GLU A 159 26.75 2.06 0.75
C GLU A 159 26.65 0.53 0.85
N VAL A 160 27.18 -0.06 1.92
CA VAL A 160 27.09 -1.52 2.19
C VAL A 160 25.64 -1.96 2.34
N VAL A 161 24.82 -1.18 3.05
CA VAL A 161 23.38 -1.46 3.19
C VAL A 161 22.69 -1.41 1.84
N TYR A 162 22.95 -0.38 1.03
CA TYR A 162 22.39 -0.21 -0.32
C TYR A 162 22.73 -1.37 -1.25
N GLN A 163 23.98 -1.82 -1.25
CA GLN A 163 24.42 -2.99 -2.02
C GLN A 163 23.73 -4.28 -1.56
N LYS A 164 23.37 -4.38 -0.28
CA LYS A 164 22.65 -5.53 0.27
C LYS A 164 21.17 -5.50 -0.06
N SER A 165 20.54 -4.33 0.01
CA SER A 165 19.11 -4.15 -0.33
C SER A 165 18.73 -2.68 -0.51
N ASN A 166 17.88 -2.46 -1.50
CA ASN A 166 17.23 -1.19 -1.80
C ASN A 166 15.69 -1.27 -1.66
N ARG A 167 15.21 -2.15 -0.75
CA ARG A 167 13.79 -2.34 -0.46
C ARG A 167 13.48 -1.93 0.97
N PHE A 168 12.47 -1.11 1.18
CA PHE A 168 12.08 -0.54 2.48
C PHE A 168 12.05 -1.55 3.61
N ARG A 169 11.34 -2.67 3.43
CA ARG A 169 11.22 -3.72 4.45
C ARG A 169 12.57 -4.32 4.87
N GLN A 170 13.50 -4.47 3.94
CA GLN A 170 14.83 -5.00 4.24
C GLN A 170 15.70 -3.95 4.91
N ILE A 171 15.65 -2.70 4.46
CA ILE A 171 16.37 -1.58 5.08
C ILE A 171 15.95 -1.43 6.54
N VAL A 172 14.65 -1.42 6.84
CA VAL A 172 14.13 -1.35 8.22
C VAL A 172 14.62 -2.52 9.06
N LYS A 173 14.64 -3.75 8.54
CA LYS A 173 15.20 -4.90 9.25
C LYS A 173 16.69 -4.75 9.54
N ILE A 174 17.45 -4.20 8.60
CA ILE A 174 18.88 -3.93 8.77
C ILE A 174 19.09 -2.86 9.84
N ILE A 175 18.32 -1.76 9.82
CA ILE A 175 18.37 -0.72 10.87
C ILE A 175 18.15 -1.35 12.24
N LEU A 176 17.06 -2.09 12.42
CA LEU A 176 16.76 -2.74 13.72
C LEU A 176 17.86 -3.72 14.18
N LYS A 177 18.48 -4.44 13.22
CA LYS A 177 19.63 -5.31 13.53
C LYS A 177 20.81 -4.49 14.09
N PHE A 178 21.16 -3.39 13.42
CA PHE A 178 22.29 -2.56 13.84
C PHE A 178 22.02 -1.80 15.15
N GLU A 179 20.81 -1.34 15.39
CA GLU A 179 20.42 -0.74 16.67
C GLU A 179 20.58 -1.72 17.85
N ASN A 180 20.17 -2.98 17.64
CA ASN A 180 20.37 -4.02 18.65
C ASN A 180 21.86 -4.34 18.87
N LEU A 181 22.65 -4.44 17.80
CA LEU A 181 24.09 -4.64 17.89
C LEU A 181 24.80 -3.47 18.58
N ALA A 182 24.37 -2.24 18.27
CA ALA A 182 24.92 -1.05 18.89
C ALA A 182 24.65 -1.00 20.38
N LYS A 183 23.44 -1.36 20.82
CA LYS A 183 23.11 -1.47 22.26
C LYS A 183 23.93 -2.52 22.96
N THR A 184 24.18 -3.68 22.32
CA THR A 184 24.96 -4.80 22.94
C THR A 184 26.44 -4.49 23.00
N ASN A 185 27.02 -3.83 21.98
CA ASN A 185 28.45 -3.59 21.86
C ASN A 185 28.84 -2.13 22.16
N GLU A 186 27.91 -1.31 22.62
CA GLU A 186 28.09 0.12 22.93
C GLU A 186 28.62 0.95 21.73
N TYR A 187 28.26 0.57 20.51
CA TYR A 187 28.64 1.35 19.32
C TYR A 187 27.93 2.70 19.28
N LYS A 188 28.67 3.76 19.05
CA LYS A 188 28.12 5.12 18.90
C LYS A 188 27.80 5.48 17.46
N ILE A 189 28.35 4.75 16.50
CA ILE A 189 28.18 4.92 15.06
C ILE A 189 28.39 3.57 14.37
N ILE A 190 27.65 3.33 13.30
CA ILE A 190 27.86 2.16 12.45
C ILE A 190 28.87 2.53 11.35
N THR A 191 30.07 1.94 11.46
CA THR A 191 31.14 2.12 10.48
C THR A 191 30.99 1.14 9.32
N LYS A 192 31.70 1.41 8.20
CA LYS A 192 31.78 0.47 7.09
C LYS A 192 32.17 -0.94 7.52
N HIS A 193 33.18 -1.05 8.36
CA HIS A 193 33.69 -2.35 8.83
C HIS A 193 32.61 -3.14 9.59
N ILE A 194 31.87 -2.49 10.47
CA ILE A 194 30.75 -3.11 11.20
C ILE A 194 29.66 -3.56 10.20
N ALA A 195 29.35 -2.73 9.22
CA ALA A 195 28.34 -3.06 8.21
C ALA A 195 28.75 -4.27 7.35
N GLU A 196 30.00 -4.32 6.91
CA GLU A 196 30.55 -5.44 6.13
C GLU A 196 30.55 -6.74 6.94
N SER A 197 31.02 -6.72 8.18
CA SER A 197 31.09 -7.93 9.03
C SER A 197 29.72 -8.55 9.32
N GLU A 198 28.66 -7.76 9.27
CA GLU A 198 27.32 -8.18 9.64
C GLU A 198 26.38 -8.47 8.46
N LEU A 199 26.70 -7.95 7.28
CA LEU A 199 25.82 -8.05 6.09
C LEU A 199 26.44 -8.86 4.94
N LEU A 200 27.75 -9.00 4.87
CA LEU A 200 28.49 -9.76 3.85
C LEU A 200 28.96 -11.09 4.38
#